data_39f351c6e2696d2e1b94f17cfb7832e9
#
_entry.id   39f351c6e2696d2e1b94f17cfb7832e9
#
_cell.length_a   1.000
_cell.length_b   1.000
_cell.length_c   1.000
_cell.angle_alpha   90.00
_cell.angle_beta   90.00
_cell.angle_gamma   90.00
#
_symmetry.space_group_name_H-M   'P 1'
#
loop_
_entity.id
_entity.type
_entity.pdbx_description
1 polymer ?
#
loop_
_entity_poly.entity_id
_entity_poly.type
_entity_poly.pdbx_seq_one_letter_code
_entity_poly.pdbx_strand_id
1 'polypeptide(L)'
;MRSKIRYQLLDQAGAPRNFRLLWLFLFAVACFVAYFLLSSPSTNGVFNPLKPDARNPITYEQVMKDLRNEIDQRNVIINELQQDLEKMELKNDFKNLYRRRPETDHVDCGRILSGDKVYLESVSGKNRIKIVENDQLDMSCAAIMNRILPPGSNLKPLKNGVAFARIVYADYEMIEKQIQMSYHPQNSFCFAIDKKAPPQFHERLRVMAACLPNVLLLPDEESVDSAGHNINSAHYNCMRVLINKPGWNYVILLQNHDLITKSVYELEQVYEWLGGANDVEITPEAGRLDNKFKWDPKSLKMFRNATGIDEVILNGKMKFAKGAAQGSLSRAAVDWMVRTADLTTYIDQWNKGGFGVDEQFIQSFQVSSDLGMPGHFTDECLKQGKKADFVSRFVMPYELKTSYETSRMSQWKYGDSDKCGSKTVRHAICLLGIEDFRTLAAYPNLMFNKMIPSFDYAIVECSAELLHNRTFLGQEDHKLEEDYYKNMINVLYHKNHLDPNFKLECTPSYTKWAARDYPL
;
A
#
# COMPACT_ATOMS: atom_id res chain seq x y z
N MET A 1 -28.12 50.82 26.45
CA MET A 1 -26.73 51.11 26.07
C MET A 1 -25.75 49.97 26.38
N ARG A 2 -26.19 48.82 26.86
CA ARG A 2 -25.32 47.66 27.19
C ARG A 2 -25.33 46.52 26.15
N SER A 3 -26.11 46.58 25.08
CA SER A 3 -26.20 45.52 24.06
C SER A 3 -25.36 45.78 22.78
N LYS A 4 -24.86 47.00 22.56
CA LYS A 4 -24.02 47.32 21.37
C LYS A 4 -22.52 47.05 21.54
N ILE A 5 -22.03 46.91 22.77
CA ILE A 5 -20.59 46.70 23.04
C ILE A 5 -20.16 45.25 22.87
N ARG A 6 -21.07 44.28 22.91
CA ARG A 6 -20.70 42.86 22.75
C ARG A 6 -20.55 42.38 21.32
N TYR A 7 -21.05 43.14 20.34
CA TYR A 7 -20.94 42.78 18.91
C TYR A 7 -19.63 43.26 18.23
N GLN A 8 -18.98 44.27 18.79
CA GLN A 8 -17.73 44.81 18.21
C GLN A 8 -16.45 44.06 18.62
N LEU A 9 -16.48 43.21 19.66
CA LEU A 9 -15.33 42.45 20.12
C LEU A 9 -15.16 41.10 19.43
N LEU A 10 -16.14 40.63 18.65
CA LEU A 10 -16.08 39.36 17.91
C LEU A 10 -15.60 39.51 16.45
N ASP A 11 -15.49 40.74 15.95
CA ASP A 11 -15.08 40.97 14.55
C ASP A 11 -13.57 41.18 14.38
N GLN A 12 -12.80 41.28 15.47
CA GLN A 12 -11.33 41.43 15.42
C GLN A 12 -10.53 40.13 15.68
N ALA A 13 -11.16 39.05 16.11
CA ALA A 13 -10.52 37.77 16.19
C ALA A 13 -10.93 36.95 14.96
N GLY A 14 -10.01 36.77 14.02
CA GLY A 14 -10.19 35.96 12.82
C GLY A 14 -10.50 34.48 13.12
N ALA A 15 -11.71 34.25 13.62
CA ALA A 15 -12.20 32.89 13.84
C ALA A 15 -12.39 32.22 12.47
N PRO A 16 -11.87 31.02 12.27
CA PRO A 16 -11.97 30.29 11.01
C PRO A 16 -13.45 30.10 10.63
N ARG A 17 -13.73 30.17 9.33
CA ARG A 17 -15.08 30.08 8.74
C ARG A 17 -15.91 28.89 9.28
N ASN A 18 -15.24 27.82 9.67
CA ASN A 18 -15.85 26.60 10.24
C ASN A 18 -16.41 26.82 11.66
N PHE A 19 -15.87 27.76 12.44
CA PHE A 19 -16.36 28.06 13.77
C PHE A 19 -17.71 28.81 13.72
N ARG A 20 -17.91 29.63 12.70
CA ARG A 20 -19.21 30.30 12.47
C ARG A 20 -20.28 29.32 12.03
N LEU A 21 -19.94 28.34 11.21
CA LEU A 21 -20.87 27.27 10.79
C LEU A 21 -21.25 26.36 11.94
N LEU A 22 -20.32 26.01 12.81
CA LEU A 22 -20.60 25.20 14.00
C LEU A 22 -21.53 25.95 14.99
N TRP A 23 -21.29 27.24 15.21
CA TRP A 23 -22.17 28.07 16.06
C TRP A 23 -23.57 28.27 15.45
N LEU A 24 -23.67 28.43 14.14
CA LEU A 24 -24.94 28.48 13.44
C LEU A 24 -25.70 27.16 13.53
N PHE A 25 -24.97 26.04 13.39
CA PHE A 25 -25.55 24.71 13.55
C PHE A 25 -26.02 24.44 14.98
N LEU A 26 -25.19 24.73 15.97
CA LEU A 26 -25.57 24.61 17.39
C LEU A 26 -26.73 25.53 17.75
N PHE A 27 -26.77 26.76 17.21
CA PHE A 27 -27.89 27.67 17.40
C PHE A 27 -29.16 27.17 16.69
N ALA A 28 -29.02 26.61 15.48
CA ALA A 28 -30.15 26.00 14.77
C ALA A 28 -30.71 24.79 15.53
N VAL A 29 -29.82 23.93 16.06
CA VAL A 29 -30.21 22.79 16.90
C VAL A 29 -30.86 23.25 18.19
N ALA A 30 -30.32 24.26 18.85
CA ALA A 30 -30.93 24.84 20.06
C ALA A 30 -32.29 25.47 19.76
N CYS A 31 -32.43 26.19 18.63
CA CYS A 31 -33.72 26.72 18.17
C CYS A 31 -34.70 25.61 17.80
N PHE A 32 -34.24 24.55 17.19
CA PHE A 32 -35.05 23.38 16.82
C PHE A 32 -35.56 22.67 18.08
N VAL A 33 -34.68 22.43 19.04
CA VAL A 33 -35.04 21.85 20.35
C VAL A 33 -36.00 22.79 21.11
N ALA A 34 -35.73 24.09 21.14
CA ALA A 34 -36.62 25.07 21.75
C ALA A 34 -37.97 25.13 21.02
N TYR A 35 -37.98 25.07 19.69
CA TYR A 35 -39.21 25.01 18.89
C TYR A 35 -40.00 23.74 19.20
N PHE A 36 -39.36 22.56 19.28
CA PHE A 36 -40.02 21.30 19.66
C PHE A 36 -40.54 21.33 21.11
N LEU A 37 -39.81 21.97 22.02
CA LEU A 37 -40.25 22.12 23.41
C LEU A 37 -41.39 23.15 23.57
N LEU A 38 -41.43 24.17 22.69
CA LEU A 38 -42.43 25.23 22.72
C LEU A 38 -43.61 24.99 21.77
N SER A 39 -43.40 24.22 20.70
CA SER A 39 -44.43 23.84 19.71
C SER A 39 -45.08 22.49 19.98
N SER A 40 -44.68 21.82 21.05
CA SER A 40 -45.51 20.74 21.56
C SER A 40 -46.90 21.35 21.81
N PRO A 41 -47.96 20.85 21.14
CA PRO A 41 -49.30 21.33 21.41
C PRO A 41 -49.48 21.26 22.92
N SER A 42 -49.91 22.36 23.51
CA SER A 42 -50.10 22.48 24.95
C SER A 42 -50.74 21.20 25.44
N THR A 43 -49.94 20.41 26.13
CA THR A 43 -50.41 19.17 26.78
C THR A 43 -51.34 19.50 27.95
N ASN A 44 -52.25 20.46 27.74
CA ASN A 44 -53.45 20.61 28.57
C ASN A 44 -54.34 19.35 28.48
N GLY A 45 -53.91 18.32 27.75
CA GLY A 45 -54.58 17.03 27.65
C GLY A 45 -53.88 15.86 28.33
N VAL A 46 -52.66 16.01 28.83
CA VAL A 46 -51.88 14.85 29.35
C VAL A 46 -51.90 14.78 30.90
N PHE A 47 -52.27 15.86 31.57
CA PHE A 47 -52.60 15.80 32.98
C PHE A 47 -54.12 15.97 33.23
N ASN A 48 -54.94 15.36 32.38
CA ASN A 48 -56.21 14.89 32.91
C ASN A 48 -55.83 13.66 33.73
N PRO A 49 -56.03 13.66 35.06
CA PRO A 49 -55.87 12.43 35.82
C PRO A 49 -56.86 11.47 35.19
N LEU A 50 -56.29 10.47 34.49
CA LEU A 50 -57.05 9.35 33.96
C LEU A 50 -57.99 8.95 35.07
N LYS A 51 -59.31 9.16 34.89
CA LYS A 51 -60.27 8.56 35.80
C LYS A 51 -59.87 7.09 35.84
N PRO A 52 -59.50 6.55 37.01
CA PRO A 52 -59.04 5.20 37.11
C PRO A 52 -60.09 4.29 36.48
N ASP A 53 -59.75 3.63 35.39
CA ASP A 53 -60.59 2.55 34.90
C ASP A 53 -60.58 1.52 36.02
N ALA A 54 -61.70 1.34 36.66
CA ALA A 54 -61.87 0.51 37.83
C ALA A 54 -61.50 -0.97 37.58
N ARG A 55 -61.05 -1.32 36.35
CA ARG A 55 -60.65 -2.70 35.96
C ARG A 55 -59.14 -2.91 35.90
N ASN A 56 -58.30 -1.87 35.94
CA ASN A 56 -56.86 -2.03 35.98
C ASN A 56 -56.15 -0.78 36.54
N PRO A 57 -56.00 -0.65 37.87
CA PRO A 57 -55.33 0.48 38.48
C PRO A 57 -53.82 0.39 38.13
N ILE A 58 -53.33 1.32 37.27
CA ILE A 58 -51.87 1.50 37.07
C ILE A 58 -51.35 1.93 38.45
N THR A 59 -50.54 1.07 39.06
CA THR A 59 -49.95 1.38 40.36
C THR A 59 -48.83 2.38 40.21
N TYR A 60 -48.60 3.22 41.23
CA TYR A 60 -47.47 4.15 41.29
C TYR A 60 -46.14 3.41 41.02
N GLU A 61 -45.99 2.17 41.45
CA GLU A 61 -44.83 1.33 41.17
C GLU A 61 -44.64 1.04 39.68
N GLN A 62 -45.72 0.81 38.93
CA GLN A 62 -45.65 0.57 37.49
C GLN A 62 -45.15 1.83 36.74
N VAL A 63 -45.71 2.99 37.09
CA VAL A 63 -45.27 4.29 36.50
C VAL A 63 -43.80 4.57 36.82
N MET A 64 -43.36 4.30 38.04
CA MET A 64 -41.95 4.49 38.44
C MET A 64 -41.01 3.49 37.74
N LYS A 65 -41.46 2.29 37.47
CA LYS A 65 -40.69 1.28 36.72
C LYS A 65 -40.54 1.70 35.26
N ASP A 66 -41.59 2.16 34.62
CA ASP A 66 -41.56 2.60 33.24
C ASP A 66 -40.68 3.85 33.07
N LEU A 67 -40.74 4.80 33.99
CA LEU A 67 -39.85 5.97 34.03
C LEU A 67 -38.37 5.57 34.21
N ARG A 68 -38.07 4.59 35.06
CA ARG A 68 -36.70 4.10 35.22
C ARG A 68 -36.20 3.46 33.93
N ASN A 69 -36.99 2.62 33.29
CA ASN A 69 -36.64 2.01 32.02
C ASN A 69 -36.37 3.05 30.93
N GLU A 70 -37.18 4.11 30.87
CA GLU A 70 -36.97 5.21 29.94
C GLU A 70 -35.66 5.99 30.22
N ILE A 71 -35.37 6.25 31.50
CA ILE A 71 -34.10 6.87 31.91
C ILE A 71 -32.91 6.00 31.53
N ASP A 72 -32.98 4.68 31.76
CA ASP A 72 -31.90 3.75 31.41
C ASP A 72 -31.68 3.71 29.91
N GLN A 73 -32.75 3.69 29.11
CA GLN A 73 -32.62 3.74 27.62
C GLN A 73 -31.97 5.07 27.17
N ARG A 74 -32.35 6.21 27.77
CA ARG A 74 -31.72 7.50 27.44
C ARG A 74 -30.24 7.54 27.83
N ASN A 75 -29.90 6.96 28.98
CA ASN A 75 -28.48 6.87 29.41
C ASN A 75 -27.62 6.03 28.45
N VAL A 76 -28.16 4.95 27.89
CA VAL A 76 -27.48 4.16 26.85
C VAL A 76 -27.19 5.06 25.62
N ILE A 77 -28.19 5.76 25.12
CA ILE A 77 -28.03 6.67 23.97
C ILE A 77 -27.02 7.78 24.25
N ILE A 78 -27.05 8.36 25.45
CA ILE A 78 -26.09 9.41 25.86
C ILE A 78 -24.66 8.84 25.86
N ASN A 79 -24.44 7.64 26.38
CA ASN A 79 -23.12 7.02 26.39
C ASN A 79 -22.62 6.72 24.97
N GLU A 80 -23.48 6.25 24.06
CA GLU A 80 -23.14 6.04 22.65
C GLU A 80 -22.75 7.35 21.97
N LEU A 81 -23.52 8.42 22.17
CA LEU A 81 -23.22 9.75 21.63
C LEU A 81 -21.93 10.34 22.19
N GLN A 82 -21.63 10.12 23.46
CA GLN A 82 -20.36 10.54 24.06
C GLN A 82 -19.17 9.80 23.45
N GLN A 83 -19.28 8.47 23.26
CA GLN A 83 -18.24 7.69 22.60
C GLN A 83 -18.02 8.13 21.14
N ASP A 84 -19.08 8.49 20.42
CA ASP A 84 -18.96 8.96 19.04
C ASP A 84 -18.38 10.37 18.97
N LEU A 85 -18.66 11.22 19.95
CA LEU A 85 -18.04 12.55 20.09
C LEU A 85 -16.53 12.41 20.35
N GLU A 86 -16.13 11.57 21.31
CA GLU A 86 -14.73 11.29 21.59
C GLU A 86 -14.00 10.74 20.36
N LYS A 87 -14.63 9.82 19.60
CA LYS A 87 -14.07 9.32 18.34
C LYS A 87 -13.92 10.43 17.29
N MET A 88 -14.87 11.36 17.21
CA MET A 88 -14.78 12.49 16.27
C MET A 88 -13.70 13.50 16.68
N GLU A 89 -13.53 13.77 17.96
CA GLU A 89 -12.46 14.63 18.47
C GLU A 89 -11.09 14.02 18.21
N LEU A 90 -10.89 12.72 18.53
CA LEU A 90 -9.69 11.97 18.20
C LEU A 90 -9.38 12.00 16.70
N LYS A 91 -10.37 11.76 15.83
CA LYS A 91 -10.18 11.84 14.38
C LYS A 91 -9.72 13.22 13.92
N ASN A 92 -10.24 14.27 14.51
CA ASN A 92 -9.88 15.64 14.16
C ASN A 92 -8.45 15.97 14.60
N ASP A 93 -8.02 15.48 15.77
CA ASP A 93 -6.66 15.64 16.25
C ASP A 93 -5.66 14.89 15.36
N PHE A 94 -5.96 13.64 14.96
CA PHE A 94 -5.12 12.89 14.04
C PHE A 94 -5.04 13.49 12.64
N LYS A 95 -6.12 14.07 12.14
CA LYS A 95 -6.12 14.80 10.86
C LYS A 95 -5.16 15.99 10.90
N ASN A 96 -5.11 16.68 12.02
CA ASN A 96 -4.22 17.83 12.25
C ASN A 96 -2.75 17.42 12.45
N LEU A 97 -2.48 16.13 12.69
CA LEU A 97 -1.11 15.61 12.83
C LEU A 97 -0.43 15.30 11.50
N TYR A 98 -1.19 15.07 10.41
CA TYR A 98 -0.59 14.85 9.10
C TYR A 98 0.04 16.14 8.59
N ARG A 99 1.35 16.12 8.39
CA ARG A 99 2.11 17.27 7.90
C ARG A 99 2.49 17.07 6.45
N ARG A 100 2.04 17.98 5.63
CA ARG A 100 2.45 18.07 4.22
C ARG A 100 3.74 18.86 4.08
N ARG A 101 4.37 18.72 2.93
CA ARG A 101 5.41 19.66 2.53
C ARG A 101 4.77 21.02 2.19
N PRO A 102 5.46 22.13 2.50
CA PRO A 102 4.95 23.47 2.17
C PRO A 102 4.56 23.64 0.71
N GLU A 103 5.30 23.01 -0.20
CA GLU A 103 5.05 23.09 -1.64
C GLU A 103 3.70 22.46 -2.04
N THR A 104 3.17 21.55 -1.21
CA THR A 104 1.92 20.82 -1.45
C THR A 104 0.77 21.25 -0.53
N ASP A 105 0.97 22.21 0.37
CA ASP A 105 -0.04 22.65 1.33
C ASP A 105 -1.35 23.12 0.67
N HIS A 106 -1.25 23.70 -0.52
CA HIS A 106 -2.38 24.21 -1.28
C HIS A 106 -3.15 23.12 -2.06
N VAL A 107 -2.65 21.87 -2.10
CA VAL A 107 -3.29 20.78 -2.86
C VAL A 107 -4.43 20.15 -2.06
N ASP A 108 -5.62 20.18 -2.61
CA ASP A 108 -6.78 19.49 -2.05
C ASP A 108 -6.93 18.09 -2.64
N CYS A 109 -6.34 17.10 -1.97
CA CYS A 109 -6.38 15.71 -2.40
C CYS A 109 -7.80 15.12 -2.38
N GLY A 110 -8.69 15.63 -1.52
CA GLY A 110 -10.08 15.22 -1.45
C GLY A 110 -10.87 15.61 -2.70
N ARG A 111 -10.65 16.82 -3.24
CA ARG A 111 -11.27 17.23 -4.51
C ARG A 111 -10.80 16.38 -5.68
N ILE A 112 -9.52 16.01 -5.71
CA ILE A 112 -8.97 15.15 -6.76
C ILE A 112 -9.58 13.74 -6.65
N LEU A 113 -9.61 13.18 -5.45
CA LEU A 113 -10.19 11.85 -5.19
C LEU A 113 -11.68 11.79 -5.55
N SER A 114 -12.44 12.89 -5.30
CA SER A 114 -13.85 13.00 -5.69
C SER A 114 -14.07 13.20 -7.19
N GLY A 115 -13.00 13.46 -7.97
CA GLY A 115 -13.05 13.60 -9.42
C GLY A 115 -13.38 15.00 -9.93
N ASP A 116 -13.03 16.06 -9.17
CA ASP A 116 -13.14 17.45 -9.62
C ASP A 116 -12.16 17.74 -10.75
N LYS A 117 -12.64 17.63 -11.97
CA LYS A 117 -11.82 17.80 -13.19
C LYS A 117 -11.24 19.21 -13.32
N VAL A 118 -12.00 20.24 -12.97
CA VAL A 118 -11.55 21.63 -13.08
C VAL A 118 -10.40 21.89 -12.12
N TYR A 119 -10.50 21.37 -10.90
CA TYR A 119 -9.43 21.46 -9.92
C TYR A 119 -8.20 20.64 -10.36
N LEU A 120 -8.41 19.42 -10.83
CA LEU A 120 -7.33 18.57 -11.34
C LEU A 120 -6.52 19.25 -12.44
N GLU A 121 -7.16 19.93 -13.39
CA GLU A 121 -6.49 20.70 -14.45
C GLU A 121 -5.63 21.84 -13.88
N SER A 122 -6.02 22.42 -12.75
CA SER A 122 -5.27 23.50 -12.10
C SER A 122 -3.97 23.06 -11.43
N VAL A 123 -3.82 21.77 -11.10
CA VAL A 123 -2.65 21.21 -10.38
C VAL A 123 -1.88 20.16 -11.20
N SER A 124 -2.32 19.85 -12.42
CA SER A 124 -1.69 18.85 -13.30
C SER A 124 -1.00 19.50 -14.52
N GLY A 125 -0.47 18.70 -15.41
CA GLY A 125 0.18 19.14 -16.63
C GLY A 125 1.39 20.05 -16.36
N LYS A 126 1.37 21.28 -16.87
CA LYS A 126 2.42 22.28 -16.64
C LYS A 126 2.45 22.82 -15.20
N ASN A 127 1.38 22.65 -14.47
CA ASN A 127 1.20 23.13 -13.09
C ASN A 127 1.63 22.08 -12.05
N ARG A 128 2.21 20.94 -12.47
CA ARG A 128 2.70 19.89 -11.55
C ARG A 128 3.67 20.45 -10.52
N ILE A 129 3.54 19.96 -9.30
CA ILE A 129 4.42 20.33 -8.21
C ILE A 129 5.67 19.47 -8.28
N LYS A 130 6.79 20.14 -8.55
CA LYS A 130 8.12 19.52 -8.56
C LYS A 130 8.83 19.94 -7.30
N ILE A 131 9.45 18.99 -6.61
CA ILE A 131 10.26 19.31 -5.45
C ILE A 131 11.74 19.08 -5.73
N VAL A 132 12.54 19.87 -5.04
CA VAL A 132 13.97 19.67 -4.88
C VAL A 132 14.20 19.32 -3.43
N GLU A 133 15.08 18.37 -3.15
CA GLU A 133 15.42 17.99 -1.78
C GLU A 133 15.90 19.19 -0.97
N ASN A 134 15.47 19.23 0.30
CA ASN A 134 15.90 20.27 1.22
C ASN A 134 17.29 19.92 1.79
N ASP A 135 18.32 20.67 1.38
CA ASP A 135 19.69 20.48 1.88
C ASP A 135 19.82 20.77 3.38
N GLN A 136 18.92 21.58 3.93
CA GLN A 136 18.87 21.96 5.35
C GLN A 136 17.83 21.15 6.16
N LEU A 137 17.46 19.97 5.67
CA LEU A 137 16.48 19.13 6.36
C LEU A 137 16.99 18.77 7.76
N ASP A 138 16.17 19.01 8.78
CA ASP A 138 16.49 18.60 10.15
C ASP A 138 16.51 17.07 10.26
N MET A 139 17.71 16.54 10.46
CA MET A 139 17.99 15.12 10.56
C MET A 139 18.09 14.63 12.01
N SER A 140 17.68 15.44 13.00
CA SER A 140 17.56 14.94 14.38
C SER A 140 16.55 13.80 14.49
N CYS A 141 16.79 12.84 15.39
CA CYS A 141 15.85 11.73 15.59
C CYS A 141 14.46 12.22 15.98
N ALA A 142 14.35 13.30 16.72
CA ALA A 142 13.08 13.91 17.08
C ALA A 142 12.32 14.40 15.84
N ALA A 143 13.02 15.07 14.92
CA ALA A 143 12.42 15.55 13.67
C ALA A 143 12.02 14.40 12.74
N ILE A 144 12.89 13.38 12.57
CA ILE A 144 12.60 12.18 11.77
C ILE A 144 11.38 11.46 12.33
N MET A 145 11.36 11.17 13.64
CA MET A 145 10.24 10.50 14.28
C MET A 145 8.94 11.28 14.11
N ASN A 146 8.98 12.60 14.27
CA ASN A 146 7.81 13.47 14.15
C ASN A 146 7.27 13.54 12.70
N ARG A 147 8.13 13.34 11.68
CA ARG A 147 7.70 13.25 10.28
C ARG A 147 7.12 11.88 9.93
N ILE A 148 7.64 10.80 10.53
CA ILE A 148 7.25 9.41 10.21
C ILE A 148 6.05 8.98 11.04
N LEU A 149 6.11 9.17 12.36
CA LEU A 149 5.06 8.79 13.30
C LEU A 149 4.82 9.92 14.29
N PRO A 150 3.86 10.80 14.04
CA PRO A 150 3.58 11.93 14.92
C PRO A 150 3.30 11.50 16.37
N PRO A 151 3.71 12.29 17.38
CA PRO A 151 3.42 12.01 18.77
C PRO A 151 1.93 11.80 19.03
N GLY A 152 1.60 10.82 19.87
CA GLY A 152 0.20 10.49 20.18
C GLY A 152 -0.47 9.54 19.17
N SER A 153 0.22 9.17 18.08
CA SER A 153 -0.29 8.17 17.15
C SER A 153 -0.48 6.83 17.84
N ASN A 154 -1.71 6.29 17.79
CA ASN A 154 -2.05 5.00 18.38
C ASN A 154 -2.27 3.98 17.27
N LEU A 155 -1.25 3.17 16.98
CA LEU A 155 -1.32 2.08 16.02
C LEU A 155 -1.87 0.82 16.70
N LYS A 156 -2.89 0.21 16.11
CA LYS A 156 -3.42 -1.09 16.55
C LYS A 156 -2.39 -2.17 16.24
N PRO A 157 -2.17 -3.15 17.13
CA PRO A 157 -1.28 -4.26 16.85
C PRO A 157 -1.67 -5.01 15.59
N LEU A 158 -0.66 -5.38 14.78
CA LEU A 158 -0.83 -6.27 13.63
C LEU A 158 -0.73 -7.72 14.11
N LYS A 159 -1.49 -8.61 13.50
CA LYS A 159 -1.34 -10.07 13.65
C LYS A 159 0.04 -10.51 13.13
N ASN A 160 0.40 -9.97 11.95
CA ASN A 160 1.71 -10.13 11.35
C ASN A 160 2.14 -8.84 10.66
N GLY A 161 3.38 -8.43 10.91
CA GLY A 161 3.97 -7.32 10.16
C GLY A 161 4.32 -7.71 8.72
N VAL A 162 4.84 -6.73 7.99
CA VAL A 162 5.37 -6.87 6.64
C VAL A 162 6.85 -6.48 6.64
N ALA A 163 7.66 -7.21 5.89
CA ALA A 163 9.04 -6.85 5.63
C ALA A 163 9.16 -6.13 4.27
N PHE A 164 9.99 -5.10 4.22
CA PHE A 164 10.23 -4.30 3.02
C PHE A 164 11.71 -4.38 2.67
N ALA A 165 12.04 -4.95 1.51
CA ALA A 165 13.39 -5.01 0.98
C ALA A 165 13.50 -4.01 -0.18
N ARG A 166 14.18 -2.89 0.01
CA ARG A 166 14.19 -1.79 -0.95
C ARG A 166 15.59 -1.42 -1.38
N ILE A 167 15.78 -1.26 -2.68
CA ILE A 167 17.01 -0.74 -3.28
C ILE A 167 16.82 0.76 -3.52
N VAL A 168 17.76 1.58 -3.03
CA VAL A 168 17.64 3.03 -3.02
C VAL A 168 18.93 3.71 -3.46
N TYR A 169 18.78 4.89 -4.12
CA TYR A 169 19.94 5.63 -4.62
C TYR A 169 19.76 7.16 -4.64
N ALA A 170 18.56 7.66 -4.45
CA ALA A 170 18.25 9.09 -4.54
C ALA A 170 16.93 9.43 -3.85
N ASP A 171 16.60 10.73 -3.76
CA ASP A 171 15.32 11.24 -3.30
C ASP A 171 15.02 10.84 -1.83
N TYR A 172 15.91 11.22 -0.89
CA TYR A 172 15.80 10.85 0.53
C TYR A 172 14.43 11.19 1.14
N GLU A 173 13.92 12.39 0.88
CA GLU A 173 12.63 12.83 1.45
C GLU A 173 11.46 11.99 0.92
N MET A 174 11.57 11.47 -0.31
CA MET A 174 10.60 10.48 -0.82
C MET A 174 10.75 9.14 -0.10
N ILE A 175 11.97 8.68 0.18
CA ILE A 175 12.19 7.43 0.93
C ILE A 175 11.63 7.55 2.35
N GLU A 176 11.84 8.67 3.01
CA GLU A 176 11.26 8.95 4.34
C GLU A 176 9.73 8.97 4.29
N LYS A 177 9.14 9.61 3.26
CA LYS A 177 7.70 9.61 3.03
C LYS A 177 7.15 8.19 2.79
N GLN A 178 7.86 7.36 2.06
CA GLN A 178 7.49 5.95 1.84
C GLN A 178 7.52 5.12 3.13
N ILE A 179 8.48 5.40 4.03
CA ILE A 179 8.47 4.81 5.37
C ILE A 179 7.24 5.30 6.14
N GLN A 180 6.96 6.60 6.17
CA GLN A 180 5.78 7.16 6.83
C GLN A 180 4.50 6.43 6.42
N MET A 181 4.33 6.17 5.11
CA MET A 181 3.16 5.50 4.55
C MET A 181 2.99 4.04 5.00
N SER A 182 4.10 3.38 5.37
CA SER A 182 4.15 1.94 5.68
C SER A 182 4.63 1.67 7.11
N TYR A 183 4.86 2.73 7.90
CA TYR A 183 5.46 2.57 9.22
C TYR A 183 4.50 1.90 10.19
N HIS A 184 5.00 0.83 10.77
CA HIS A 184 4.43 0.19 11.96
C HIS A 184 5.60 -0.40 12.76
N PRO A 185 5.60 -0.37 14.10
CA PRO A 185 6.68 -0.97 14.91
C PRO A 185 6.93 -2.46 14.63
N GLN A 186 5.90 -3.18 14.18
CA GLN A 186 5.99 -4.61 13.82
C GLN A 186 6.45 -4.85 12.38
N ASN A 187 6.54 -3.82 11.53
CA ASN A 187 7.11 -3.92 10.20
C ASN A 187 8.64 -3.89 10.27
N SER A 188 9.30 -4.43 9.25
CA SER A 188 10.77 -4.43 9.17
C SER A 188 11.19 -3.88 7.81
N PHE A 189 12.12 -2.93 7.81
CA PHE A 189 12.62 -2.28 6.60
C PHE A 189 14.09 -2.61 6.40
N CYS A 190 14.46 -3.07 5.22
CA CYS A 190 15.86 -3.23 4.82
C CYS A 190 16.14 -2.40 3.59
N PHE A 191 17.14 -1.52 3.67
CA PHE A 191 17.61 -0.72 2.54
C PHE A 191 18.97 -1.23 2.05
N ALA A 192 19.02 -1.52 0.76
CA ALA A 192 20.25 -1.71 0.01
C ALA A 192 20.55 -0.39 -0.71
N ILE A 193 21.58 0.33 -0.29
CA ILE A 193 21.97 1.60 -0.88
C ILE A 193 22.86 1.31 -2.08
N ASP A 194 22.56 1.91 -3.26
CA ASP A 194 23.48 1.87 -4.40
C ASP A 194 24.77 2.58 -4.03
N LYS A 195 25.90 1.89 -4.17
CA LYS A 195 27.24 2.42 -3.89
C LYS A 195 27.52 3.75 -4.59
N LYS A 196 26.85 4.04 -5.71
CA LYS A 196 27.00 5.29 -6.48
C LYS A 196 26.10 6.42 -6.00
N ALA A 197 25.26 6.20 -4.97
CA ALA A 197 24.41 7.23 -4.43
C ALA A 197 25.22 8.43 -3.88
N PRO A 198 24.66 9.65 -3.85
CA PRO A 198 25.36 10.80 -3.30
C PRO A 198 25.75 10.60 -1.82
N PRO A 199 26.90 11.11 -1.35
CA PRO A 199 27.33 10.98 0.03
C PRO A 199 26.29 11.48 1.06
N GLN A 200 25.60 12.58 0.76
CA GLN A 200 24.55 13.13 1.62
C GLN A 200 23.37 12.15 1.74
N PHE A 201 23.02 11.44 0.69
CA PHE A 201 21.96 10.42 0.71
C PHE A 201 22.34 9.25 1.64
N HIS A 202 23.58 8.77 1.54
CA HIS A 202 24.09 7.73 2.45
C HIS A 202 24.02 8.19 3.91
N GLU A 203 24.47 9.40 4.21
CA GLU A 203 24.48 9.93 5.56
C GLU A 203 23.06 10.05 6.13
N ARG A 204 22.13 10.61 5.37
CA ARG A 204 20.73 10.75 5.78
C ARG A 204 20.08 9.39 6.08
N LEU A 205 20.32 8.37 5.26
CA LEU A 205 19.81 7.03 5.51
C LEU A 205 20.44 6.38 6.75
N ARG A 206 21.75 6.59 7.00
CA ARG A 206 22.40 6.10 8.24
C ARG A 206 21.79 6.74 9.48
N VAL A 207 21.58 8.04 9.46
CA VAL A 207 20.95 8.76 10.57
C VAL A 207 19.53 8.24 10.79
N MET A 208 18.73 8.09 9.73
CA MET A 208 17.37 7.55 9.84
C MET A 208 17.35 6.13 10.43
N ALA A 209 18.24 5.25 9.97
CA ALA A 209 18.34 3.89 10.49
C ALA A 209 18.80 3.86 11.96
N ALA A 210 19.62 4.81 12.39
CA ALA A 210 20.01 4.95 13.80
C ALA A 210 18.82 5.40 14.69
N CYS A 211 17.86 6.15 14.12
CA CYS A 211 16.69 6.64 14.85
C CYS A 211 15.52 5.64 14.89
N LEU A 212 15.44 4.72 13.93
CA LEU A 212 14.32 3.78 13.76
C LEU A 212 14.80 2.33 13.94
N PRO A 213 14.46 1.64 15.05
CA PRO A 213 15.02 0.32 15.38
C PRO A 213 14.62 -0.81 14.42
N ASN A 214 13.56 -0.59 13.63
CA ASN A 214 13.07 -1.54 12.63
C ASN A 214 13.54 -1.20 11.20
N VAL A 215 14.42 -0.21 11.04
CA VAL A 215 15.08 0.15 9.78
C VAL A 215 16.52 -0.38 9.80
N LEU A 216 16.87 -1.16 8.79
CA LEU A 216 18.14 -1.85 8.64
C LEU A 216 18.81 -1.39 7.34
N LEU A 217 20.11 -1.16 7.38
CA LEU A 217 20.92 -0.92 6.18
C LEU A 217 21.80 -2.14 5.93
N LEU A 218 21.99 -2.51 4.68
CA LEU A 218 23.01 -3.50 4.34
C LEU A 218 24.40 -2.91 4.56
N PRO A 219 25.32 -3.67 5.18
CA PRO A 219 26.69 -3.20 5.41
C PRO A 219 27.50 -3.13 4.11
N ASP A 220 27.22 -4.03 3.17
CA ASP A 220 27.89 -4.11 1.89
C ASP A 220 27.03 -3.48 0.82
N GLU A 221 27.54 -2.43 0.19
CA GLU A 221 26.85 -1.67 -0.83
C GLU A 221 27.24 -2.17 -2.23
N GLU A 222 26.23 -2.52 -3.02
CA GLU A 222 26.40 -2.97 -4.39
C GLU A 222 26.26 -1.81 -5.38
N SER A 223 26.98 -1.89 -6.51
CA SER A 223 26.77 -0.96 -7.62
C SER A 223 25.66 -1.50 -8.52
N VAL A 224 24.46 -0.99 -8.42
CA VAL A 224 23.32 -1.39 -9.24
C VAL A 224 23.19 -0.52 -10.48
N ASP A 225 22.57 -1.05 -11.55
CA ASP A 225 22.34 -0.29 -12.77
C ASP A 225 20.97 -0.58 -13.41
N SER A 226 20.66 0.15 -14.47
CA SER A 226 19.39 0.01 -15.21
C SER A 226 19.30 -1.25 -16.06
N ALA A 227 20.38 -2.00 -16.20
CA ALA A 227 20.38 -3.33 -16.83
C ALA A 227 20.02 -4.44 -15.84
N GLY A 228 19.90 -4.10 -14.55
CA GLY A 228 19.50 -5.02 -13.49
C GLY A 228 20.65 -5.66 -12.73
N HIS A 229 21.91 -5.30 -13.05
CA HIS A 229 23.07 -5.88 -12.37
C HIS A 229 23.03 -5.56 -10.88
N ASN A 230 23.35 -6.58 -10.07
CA ASN A 230 23.38 -6.58 -8.61
C ASN A 230 22.02 -6.31 -7.91
N ILE A 231 20.93 -6.10 -8.63
CA ILE A 231 19.59 -5.95 -8.03
C ILE A 231 19.20 -7.25 -7.29
N ASN A 232 19.46 -8.42 -7.92
CA ASN A 232 19.18 -9.71 -7.29
C ASN A 232 19.99 -9.93 -6.01
N SER A 233 21.29 -9.56 -6.03
CA SER A 233 22.17 -9.62 -4.86
C SER A 233 21.65 -8.72 -3.74
N ALA A 234 21.30 -7.50 -4.05
CA ALA A 234 20.80 -6.52 -3.09
C ALA A 234 19.48 -6.98 -2.42
N HIS A 235 18.50 -7.44 -3.20
CA HIS A 235 17.27 -8.02 -2.66
C HIS A 235 17.53 -9.28 -1.82
N TYR A 236 18.38 -10.19 -2.30
CA TYR A 236 18.71 -11.42 -1.59
C TYR A 236 19.43 -11.12 -0.27
N ASN A 237 20.38 -10.18 -0.24
CA ASN A 237 21.05 -9.76 0.97
C ASN A 237 20.09 -9.12 1.98
N CYS A 238 19.12 -8.31 1.54
CA CYS A 238 18.04 -7.84 2.38
C CYS A 238 17.21 -9.00 2.96
N MET A 239 16.84 -9.99 2.16
CA MET A 239 16.12 -11.18 2.65
C MET A 239 16.92 -11.94 3.71
N ARG A 240 18.24 -12.07 3.55
CA ARG A 240 19.13 -12.72 4.53
C ARG A 240 19.16 -11.99 5.89
N VAL A 241 19.06 -10.68 5.88
CA VAL A 241 18.98 -9.88 7.11
C VAL A 241 17.59 -9.94 7.72
N LEU A 242 16.56 -9.77 6.91
CA LEU A 242 15.16 -9.72 7.33
C LEU A 242 14.67 -11.04 7.91
N ILE A 243 15.13 -12.20 7.40
CA ILE A 243 14.66 -13.50 7.90
C ILE A 243 15.00 -13.72 9.39
N ASN A 244 16.01 -13.03 9.91
CA ASN A 244 16.39 -13.08 11.31
C ASN A 244 15.54 -12.14 12.20
N LYS A 245 14.68 -11.31 11.62
CA LYS A 245 13.71 -10.49 12.35
C LYS A 245 12.40 -11.26 12.49
N PRO A 246 11.83 -11.35 13.69
CA PRO A 246 10.53 -12.00 13.89
C PRO A 246 9.37 -11.10 13.46
N GLY A 247 8.16 -11.69 13.42
CA GLY A 247 6.91 -10.93 13.43
C GLY A 247 6.37 -10.49 12.07
N TRP A 248 7.00 -10.85 10.96
CA TRP A 248 6.47 -10.60 9.60
C TRP A 248 6.17 -11.92 8.88
N ASN A 249 5.22 -11.89 7.95
CA ASN A 249 4.81 -13.06 7.16
C ASN A 249 5.10 -12.95 5.66
N TYR A 250 5.25 -11.73 5.13
CA TYR A 250 5.63 -11.47 3.74
C TYR A 250 6.72 -10.42 3.65
N VAL A 251 7.61 -10.58 2.66
CA VAL A 251 8.51 -9.53 2.21
C VAL A 251 8.06 -9.00 0.86
N ILE A 252 8.02 -7.69 0.71
CA ILE A 252 7.81 -7.03 -0.58
C ILE A 252 9.14 -6.47 -1.08
N LEU A 253 9.50 -6.82 -2.32
CA LEU A 253 10.72 -6.38 -2.99
C LEU A 253 10.43 -5.08 -3.73
N LEU A 254 11.21 -4.05 -3.48
CA LEU A 254 10.95 -2.68 -3.93
C LEU A 254 12.21 -2.02 -4.49
N GLN A 255 11.99 -1.03 -5.35
CA GLN A 255 13.02 -0.11 -5.84
C GLN A 255 12.72 1.33 -5.41
N ASN A 256 13.61 2.28 -5.74
CA ASN A 256 13.59 3.65 -5.27
C ASN A 256 12.24 4.38 -5.47
N HIS A 257 11.64 4.23 -6.65
CA HIS A 257 10.45 4.97 -7.07
C HIS A 257 9.15 4.13 -7.03
N ASP A 258 9.15 3.06 -6.27
CA ASP A 258 7.96 2.26 -5.99
C ASP A 258 7.21 2.84 -4.79
N LEU A 259 5.94 3.17 -4.95
CA LEU A 259 5.12 3.76 -3.91
C LEU A 259 4.06 2.76 -3.44
N ILE A 260 4.06 2.44 -2.15
CA ILE A 260 3.01 1.62 -1.52
C ILE A 260 1.69 2.40 -1.53
N THR A 261 0.58 1.72 -1.76
CA THR A 261 -0.76 2.32 -1.90
C THR A 261 -1.82 1.64 -1.04
N LYS A 262 -1.40 0.78 -0.15
CA LYS A 262 -2.23 0.15 0.86
C LYS A 262 -1.75 0.56 2.25
N SER A 263 -2.66 0.86 3.15
CA SER A 263 -2.35 1.11 4.55
C SER A 263 -1.74 -0.14 5.20
N VAL A 264 -1.15 0.02 6.38
CA VAL A 264 -0.52 -1.11 7.08
C VAL A 264 -1.51 -2.24 7.39
N TYR A 265 -2.76 -1.89 7.68
CA TYR A 265 -3.83 -2.87 7.97
C TYR A 265 -4.37 -3.52 6.70
N GLU A 266 -4.47 -2.77 5.60
CA GLU A 266 -4.84 -3.32 4.29
C GLU A 266 -3.78 -4.31 3.78
N LEU A 267 -2.48 -3.99 3.95
CA LEU A 267 -1.38 -4.91 3.58
C LEU A 267 -1.44 -6.20 4.38
N GLU A 268 -1.63 -6.09 5.71
CA GLU A 268 -1.78 -7.27 6.57
C GLU A 268 -2.93 -8.16 6.07
N GLN A 269 -4.09 -7.55 5.82
CA GLN A 269 -5.28 -8.28 5.39
C GLN A 269 -5.09 -8.94 4.02
N VAL A 270 -4.50 -8.24 3.06
CA VAL A 270 -4.23 -8.81 1.74
C VAL A 270 -3.26 -10.00 1.86
N TYR A 271 -2.18 -9.87 2.62
CA TYR A 271 -1.24 -10.97 2.80
C TYR A 271 -1.84 -12.15 3.59
N GLU A 272 -2.79 -11.92 4.47
CA GLU A 272 -3.56 -13.00 5.09
C GLU A 272 -4.39 -13.77 4.05
N TRP A 273 -5.01 -13.06 3.10
CA TRP A 273 -5.77 -13.68 2.01
C TRP A 273 -4.90 -14.42 0.98
N LEU A 274 -3.67 -13.95 0.75
CA LEU A 274 -2.71 -14.69 -0.10
C LEU A 274 -2.27 -16.02 0.54
N GLY A 275 -2.35 -16.15 1.88
CA GLY A 275 -2.26 -17.40 2.61
C GLY A 275 -0.98 -18.21 2.43
N GLY A 276 0.15 -17.56 2.11
CA GLY A 276 1.44 -18.20 1.85
C GLY A 276 1.82 -18.32 0.37
N ALA A 277 0.90 -18.04 -0.55
CA ALA A 277 1.21 -17.97 -1.98
C ALA A 277 2.15 -16.79 -2.26
N ASN A 278 3.21 -17.00 -3.03
CA ASN A 278 4.02 -15.89 -3.51
C ASN A 278 3.28 -15.15 -4.62
N ASP A 279 3.44 -13.83 -4.65
CA ASP A 279 2.89 -12.97 -5.69
C ASP A 279 4.02 -12.39 -6.53
N VAL A 280 4.29 -13.04 -7.66
CA VAL A 280 5.40 -12.80 -8.58
C VAL A 280 4.86 -12.75 -10.00
N GLU A 281 5.17 -11.67 -10.72
CA GLU A 281 4.83 -11.59 -12.14
C GLU A 281 5.60 -12.66 -12.91
N ILE A 282 4.88 -13.46 -13.72
CA ILE A 282 5.49 -14.44 -14.60
C ILE A 282 5.02 -14.24 -16.04
N THR A 283 5.98 -14.12 -16.94
CA THR A 283 5.80 -14.08 -18.39
C THR A 283 6.83 -15.00 -19.04
N PRO A 284 6.64 -15.38 -20.30
CA PRO A 284 7.64 -16.22 -20.99
C PRO A 284 9.04 -15.60 -20.93
N GLU A 285 10.04 -16.43 -20.75
CA GLU A 285 11.45 -16.05 -20.81
C GLU A 285 11.75 -15.38 -22.17
N ALA A 286 12.53 -14.28 -22.15
CA ALA A 286 12.71 -13.40 -23.31
C ALA A 286 14.02 -13.64 -24.08
N GLY A 287 14.60 -14.86 -24.06
CA GLY A 287 15.85 -15.17 -24.75
C GLY A 287 17.09 -14.56 -24.09
N ARG A 288 17.02 -14.25 -22.78
CA ARG A 288 18.16 -13.71 -22.03
C ARG A 288 19.03 -14.77 -21.37
N LEU A 289 18.60 -16.03 -21.47
CA LEU A 289 19.33 -17.16 -20.92
C LEU A 289 20.62 -17.39 -21.71
N ASP A 290 21.76 -17.19 -21.09
CA ASP A 290 23.05 -17.52 -21.73
C ASP A 290 23.30 -19.05 -21.67
N ASN A 291 23.23 -19.68 -22.82
CA ASN A 291 23.46 -21.13 -22.97
C ASN A 291 24.91 -21.57 -22.73
N LYS A 292 25.85 -20.64 -22.54
CA LYS A 292 27.22 -20.96 -22.12
C LYS A 292 27.27 -21.44 -20.67
N PHE A 293 26.29 -21.08 -19.86
CA PHE A 293 26.18 -21.52 -18.49
C PHE A 293 25.30 -22.76 -18.35
N LYS A 294 25.62 -23.56 -17.35
CA LYS A 294 24.77 -24.67 -16.94
C LYS A 294 23.75 -24.18 -15.92
N TRP A 295 22.50 -24.55 -16.13
CA TRP A 295 21.35 -24.08 -15.34
C TRP A 295 20.59 -25.23 -14.67
N ASP A 296 21.28 -26.34 -14.41
CA ASP A 296 20.78 -27.41 -13.58
C ASP A 296 21.16 -27.16 -12.11
N PRO A 297 20.33 -27.58 -11.14
CA PRO A 297 20.56 -27.35 -9.71
C PRO A 297 21.90 -27.85 -9.19
N LYS A 298 22.42 -28.94 -9.75
CA LYS A 298 23.73 -29.52 -9.40
C LYS A 298 24.88 -28.61 -9.80
N SER A 299 24.90 -28.15 -11.06
CA SER A 299 25.93 -27.22 -11.55
C SER A 299 25.88 -25.87 -10.85
N LEU A 300 24.66 -25.41 -10.49
CA LEU A 300 24.43 -24.18 -9.72
C LEU A 300 24.77 -24.33 -8.24
N LYS A 301 25.01 -25.54 -7.74
CA LYS A 301 25.15 -25.83 -6.30
C LYS A 301 23.95 -25.29 -5.51
N MET A 302 22.76 -25.45 -6.07
CA MET A 302 21.53 -24.82 -5.64
C MET A 302 21.16 -25.13 -4.18
N PHE A 303 21.47 -26.32 -3.69
CA PHE A 303 21.11 -26.73 -2.33
C PHE A 303 22.33 -26.71 -1.41
N ARG A 304 22.21 -26.11 -0.22
CA ARG A 304 23.24 -26.14 0.82
C ARG A 304 23.55 -27.55 1.30
N ASN A 305 22.52 -28.40 1.32
CA ASN A 305 22.65 -29.82 1.54
C ASN A 305 21.88 -30.58 0.47
N ALA A 306 22.57 -31.20 -0.44
CA ALA A 306 21.97 -31.99 -1.51
C ALA A 306 21.70 -33.46 -1.12
N THR A 307 22.00 -33.85 0.14
CA THR A 307 21.76 -35.22 0.61
C THR A 307 20.25 -35.52 0.62
N GLY A 308 19.86 -36.58 -0.12
CA GLY A 308 18.45 -36.99 -0.23
C GLY A 308 17.63 -36.22 -1.25
N ILE A 309 18.21 -35.28 -1.98
CA ILE A 309 17.58 -34.67 -3.15
C ILE A 309 17.67 -35.65 -4.33
N ASP A 310 16.54 -35.84 -5.01
CA ASP A 310 16.47 -36.72 -6.17
C ASP A 310 17.44 -36.26 -7.26
N GLU A 311 18.18 -37.22 -7.82
CA GLU A 311 19.12 -36.96 -8.95
C GLU A 311 18.40 -36.42 -10.18
N VAL A 312 17.12 -36.73 -10.38
CA VAL A 312 16.28 -36.15 -11.43
C VAL A 312 16.14 -34.66 -11.26
N ILE A 313 15.92 -34.21 -10.02
CA ILE A 313 15.83 -32.77 -9.67
C ILE A 313 17.21 -32.12 -9.84
N LEU A 314 18.26 -32.75 -9.30
CA LEU A 314 19.62 -32.19 -9.34
C LEU A 314 20.14 -31.99 -10.76
N ASN A 315 19.89 -32.96 -11.67
CA ASN A 315 20.35 -32.90 -13.05
C ASN A 315 19.31 -32.34 -14.03
N GLY A 316 18.08 -32.05 -13.54
CA GLY A 316 17.02 -31.45 -14.35
C GLY A 316 17.32 -29.99 -14.68
N LYS A 317 16.92 -29.54 -15.86
CA LYS A 317 17.03 -28.12 -16.21
C LYS A 317 15.97 -27.32 -15.46
N MET A 318 16.37 -26.23 -14.82
CA MET A 318 15.41 -25.27 -14.24
C MET A 318 14.43 -24.73 -15.29
N LYS A 319 13.22 -24.43 -14.88
CA LYS A 319 12.26 -23.68 -15.67
C LYS A 319 12.53 -22.19 -15.52
N PHE A 320 12.34 -21.44 -16.58
CA PHE A 320 12.61 -20.00 -16.59
C PHE A 320 11.37 -19.21 -16.93
N ALA A 321 11.19 -18.14 -16.21
CA ALA A 321 10.19 -17.12 -16.47
C ALA A 321 10.79 -15.74 -16.29
N LYS A 322 10.14 -14.75 -16.85
CA LYS A 322 10.49 -13.33 -16.76
C LYS A 322 9.35 -12.57 -16.07
N GLY A 323 9.67 -11.45 -15.43
CA GLY A 323 8.68 -10.54 -14.86
C GLY A 323 9.34 -9.36 -14.16
N ALA A 324 8.57 -8.61 -13.39
CA ALA A 324 9.09 -7.50 -12.60
C ALA A 324 10.10 -7.98 -11.56
N ALA A 325 11.16 -7.21 -11.32
CA ALA A 325 12.09 -7.47 -10.22
C ALA A 325 11.41 -7.33 -8.84
N GLN A 326 10.29 -6.60 -8.80
CA GLN A 326 9.42 -6.47 -7.63
C GLN A 326 8.46 -7.65 -7.52
N GLY A 327 8.10 -7.99 -6.28
CA GLY A 327 7.14 -9.05 -5.98
C GLY A 327 7.00 -9.23 -4.48
N SER A 328 6.07 -10.06 -4.07
CA SER A 328 5.87 -10.41 -2.66
C SER A 328 6.14 -11.89 -2.44
N LEU A 329 7.03 -12.20 -1.51
CA LEU A 329 7.40 -13.56 -1.13
C LEU A 329 6.96 -13.85 0.29
N SER A 330 6.39 -15.03 0.51
CA SER A 330 6.05 -15.50 1.84
C SER A 330 7.32 -15.70 2.68
N ARG A 331 7.20 -15.57 4.00
CA ARG A 331 8.32 -15.86 4.91
C ARG A 331 8.89 -17.25 4.70
N ALA A 332 8.03 -18.24 4.41
CA ALA A 332 8.48 -19.61 4.13
C ALA A 332 9.33 -19.70 2.86
N ALA A 333 8.98 -18.95 1.80
CA ALA A 333 9.79 -18.87 0.60
C ALA A 333 11.16 -18.25 0.88
N VAL A 334 11.19 -17.15 1.63
CA VAL A 334 12.44 -16.47 2.02
C VAL A 334 13.30 -17.37 2.90
N ASP A 335 12.71 -18.09 3.84
CA ASP A 335 13.43 -19.04 4.69
C ASP A 335 14.09 -20.15 3.84
N TRP A 336 13.35 -20.70 2.88
CA TRP A 336 13.86 -21.68 1.93
C TRP A 336 15.02 -21.10 1.10
N MET A 337 14.84 -19.91 0.52
CA MET A 337 15.87 -19.24 -0.31
C MET A 337 17.16 -18.97 0.47
N VAL A 338 17.06 -18.68 1.77
CA VAL A 338 18.21 -18.31 2.59
C VAL A 338 18.86 -19.52 3.28
N ARG A 339 18.06 -20.49 3.73
CA ARG A 339 18.56 -21.59 4.59
C ARG A 339 18.67 -22.94 3.87
N THR A 340 17.82 -23.20 2.89
CA THR A 340 17.82 -24.44 2.10
C THR A 340 18.63 -24.27 0.82
N ALA A 341 18.37 -23.20 0.08
CA ALA A 341 19.08 -22.90 -1.16
C ALA A 341 20.42 -22.18 -0.92
N ASP A 342 21.34 -22.32 -1.86
CA ASP A 342 22.49 -21.45 -2.06
C ASP A 342 22.36 -20.77 -3.43
N LEU A 343 22.05 -19.49 -3.41
CA LEU A 343 21.75 -18.74 -4.63
C LEU A 343 22.96 -18.03 -5.22
N THR A 344 24.15 -18.18 -4.62
CA THR A 344 25.36 -17.47 -5.03
C THR A 344 25.67 -17.67 -6.49
N THR A 345 25.84 -18.92 -6.94
CA THR A 345 26.18 -19.22 -8.33
C THR A 345 25.08 -18.81 -9.31
N TYR A 346 23.81 -18.95 -8.90
CA TYR A 346 22.65 -18.57 -9.71
C TYR A 346 22.61 -17.06 -9.94
N ILE A 347 22.77 -16.26 -8.90
CA ILE A 347 22.81 -14.80 -8.99
C ILE A 347 24.02 -14.32 -9.79
N ASP A 348 25.20 -14.91 -9.55
CA ASP A 348 26.43 -14.58 -10.29
C ASP A 348 26.32 -14.85 -11.79
N GLN A 349 25.65 -15.94 -12.17
CA GLN A 349 25.44 -16.24 -13.60
C GLN A 349 24.50 -15.22 -14.25
N TRP A 350 23.41 -14.83 -13.60
CA TRP A 350 22.53 -13.77 -14.11
C TRP A 350 23.24 -12.44 -14.22
N ASN A 351 24.05 -12.06 -13.23
CA ASN A 351 24.82 -10.81 -13.25
C ASN A 351 25.83 -10.69 -14.39
N LYS A 352 26.16 -11.80 -15.08
CA LYS A 352 26.99 -11.78 -16.28
C LYS A 352 26.21 -11.50 -17.57
N GLY A 353 24.89 -11.47 -17.51
CA GLY A 353 24.03 -11.12 -18.63
C GLY A 353 24.14 -9.64 -19.01
N GLY A 354 23.66 -9.28 -20.20
CA GLY A 354 23.79 -7.92 -20.70
C GLY A 354 22.69 -6.95 -20.29
N PHE A 355 21.45 -7.43 -20.05
CA PHE A 355 20.30 -6.58 -19.78
C PHE A 355 19.13 -7.33 -19.14
N GLY A 356 18.43 -6.67 -18.20
CA GLY A 356 17.24 -7.19 -17.54
C GLY A 356 17.52 -8.46 -16.74
N VAL A 357 18.70 -8.55 -16.15
CA VAL A 357 19.20 -9.73 -15.45
C VAL A 357 18.49 -9.95 -14.10
N ASP A 358 17.79 -8.93 -13.61
CA ASP A 358 16.95 -8.95 -12.41
C ASP A 358 15.54 -9.49 -12.67
N GLU A 359 15.13 -9.59 -13.94
CA GLU A 359 13.76 -9.95 -14.32
C GLU A 359 13.52 -11.48 -14.41
N GLN A 360 14.50 -12.34 -14.09
CA GLN A 360 14.38 -13.81 -14.11
C GLN A 360 14.66 -14.48 -12.76
N PHE A 361 15.01 -13.71 -11.73
CA PHE A 361 15.43 -14.25 -10.45
C PHE A 361 14.29 -14.97 -9.71
N ILE A 362 13.38 -14.23 -9.12
CA ILE A 362 12.25 -14.80 -8.36
C ILE A 362 11.27 -15.52 -9.28
N GLN A 363 11.14 -15.09 -10.52
CA GLN A 363 10.22 -15.63 -11.51
C GLN A 363 10.54 -17.07 -11.86
N SER A 364 11.82 -17.39 -12.03
CA SER A 364 12.25 -18.76 -12.35
C SER A 364 12.05 -19.71 -11.16
N PHE A 365 12.26 -19.24 -9.93
CA PHE A 365 11.90 -20.02 -8.75
C PHE A 365 10.39 -20.21 -8.63
N GLN A 366 9.60 -19.21 -8.99
CA GLN A 366 8.14 -19.32 -8.97
C GLN A 366 7.58 -20.40 -9.88
N VAL A 367 8.24 -20.66 -11.01
CA VAL A 367 7.79 -21.67 -11.99
C VAL A 367 8.54 -23.01 -11.91
N SER A 368 9.63 -23.08 -11.14
CA SER A 368 10.42 -24.31 -10.93
C SER A 368 9.90 -25.06 -9.71
N SER A 369 8.66 -25.57 -9.80
CA SER A 369 7.97 -26.28 -8.71
C SER A 369 8.78 -27.45 -8.12
N ASP A 370 9.57 -28.13 -8.97
CA ASP A 370 10.39 -29.30 -8.59
C ASP A 370 11.47 -28.95 -7.55
N LEU A 371 11.86 -27.67 -7.44
CA LEU A 371 12.82 -27.22 -6.42
C LEU A 371 12.23 -27.16 -5.02
N GLY A 372 10.92 -27.18 -4.88
CA GLY A 372 10.22 -27.22 -3.58
C GLY A 372 10.21 -25.89 -2.82
N MET A 373 10.39 -24.72 -3.46
CA MET A 373 10.26 -23.43 -2.81
C MET A 373 8.81 -23.25 -2.33
N PRO A 374 8.55 -22.97 -1.06
CA PRO A 374 7.19 -22.72 -0.56
C PRO A 374 6.48 -21.58 -1.29
N GLY A 375 5.17 -21.68 -1.48
CA GLY A 375 4.36 -20.64 -2.12
C GLY A 375 4.60 -20.49 -3.63
N HIS A 376 5.35 -21.39 -4.27
CA HIS A 376 5.58 -21.39 -5.71
C HIS A 376 4.28 -21.53 -6.51
N PHE A 377 4.39 -21.24 -7.79
CA PHE A 377 3.37 -21.49 -8.81
C PHE A 377 3.86 -22.54 -9.82
N THR A 378 3.35 -22.52 -11.03
CA THR A 378 3.69 -23.43 -12.12
C THR A 378 3.87 -22.70 -13.45
N ASP A 379 4.53 -23.34 -14.41
CA ASP A 379 4.68 -22.85 -15.79
C ASP A 379 3.50 -23.24 -16.71
N GLU A 380 2.48 -23.95 -16.20
CA GLU A 380 1.37 -24.45 -17.03
C GLU A 380 0.59 -23.34 -17.75
N CYS A 381 0.34 -22.22 -17.08
CA CYS A 381 -0.34 -21.09 -17.69
C CYS A 381 0.52 -20.43 -18.78
N LEU A 382 1.83 -20.34 -18.58
CA LEU A 382 2.75 -19.82 -19.58
C LEU A 382 2.78 -20.71 -20.84
N LYS A 383 2.76 -22.03 -20.67
CA LYS A 383 2.67 -23.00 -21.78
C LYS A 383 1.41 -22.85 -22.61
N GLN A 384 0.33 -22.35 -21.99
CA GLN A 384 -0.93 -22.02 -22.67
C GLN A 384 -0.96 -20.60 -23.26
N GLY A 385 0.15 -19.85 -23.18
CA GLY A 385 0.22 -18.44 -23.60
C GLY A 385 -0.60 -17.48 -22.74
N LYS A 386 -0.92 -17.88 -21.48
CA LYS A 386 -1.72 -17.10 -20.55
C LYS A 386 -0.86 -16.48 -19.46
N LYS A 387 -1.32 -15.34 -18.93
CA LYS A 387 -0.67 -14.65 -17.80
C LYS A 387 -1.19 -15.20 -16.48
N ALA A 388 -0.35 -15.13 -15.44
CA ALA A 388 -0.78 -15.31 -14.05
C ALA A 388 -1.29 -14.00 -13.45
N ASP A 389 -2.00 -14.10 -12.33
CA ASP A 389 -2.31 -12.92 -11.51
C ASP A 389 -1.04 -12.36 -10.90
N PHE A 390 -1.02 -11.03 -10.75
CA PHE A 390 0.07 -10.31 -10.10
C PHE A 390 -0.47 -9.01 -9.51
N VAL A 391 -0.38 -8.87 -8.19
CA VAL A 391 -0.95 -7.74 -7.48
C VAL A 391 0.10 -6.87 -6.78
N SER A 392 1.31 -7.38 -6.56
CA SER A 392 2.35 -6.62 -5.85
C SER A 392 2.69 -5.30 -6.52
N ARG A 393 2.77 -5.26 -7.84
CA ARG A 393 3.16 -4.06 -8.58
C ARG A 393 2.18 -3.76 -9.72
N PHE A 394 1.80 -2.51 -9.82
CA PHE A 394 1.17 -1.96 -11.01
C PHE A 394 2.15 -1.03 -11.75
N VAL A 395 2.18 -1.16 -13.04
CA VAL A 395 2.74 -0.18 -13.97
C VAL A 395 1.67 0.11 -15.00
N MET A 396 1.53 1.37 -15.39
CA MET A 396 0.75 1.68 -16.58
C MET A 396 1.63 1.34 -17.78
N PRO A 397 1.41 0.20 -18.43
CA PRO A 397 2.24 -0.19 -19.55
C PRO A 397 1.96 0.80 -20.67
N TYR A 398 3.03 1.26 -21.25
CA TYR A 398 2.98 1.79 -22.58
C TYR A 398 2.70 0.59 -23.51
N GLU A 399 1.47 0.47 -24.01
CA GLU A 399 1.13 -0.67 -24.87
C GLU A 399 2.04 -0.71 -26.09
N LEU A 400 2.97 -1.65 -26.04
CA LEU A 400 3.66 -2.12 -27.22
C LEU A 400 2.62 -2.84 -28.05
N LYS A 401 2.17 -2.23 -29.15
CA LYS A 401 1.53 -2.98 -30.24
C LYS A 401 2.60 -3.89 -30.80
N THR A 402 2.77 -5.06 -30.21
CA THR A 402 3.49 -6.16 -30.87
C THR A 402 2.58 -6.64 -31.98
N SER A 403 2.83 -6.16 -33.20
CA SER A 403 2.45 -6.92 -34.37
C SER A 403 3.17 -8.28 -34.30
N TYR A 404 2.44 -9.34 -34.16
CA TYR A 404 2.93 -10.72 -34.07
C TYR A 404 3.42 -11.23 -35.43
N GLU A 405 3.96 -10.36 -36.27
CA GLU A 405 4.58 -10.70 -37.55
C GLU A 405 5.91 -9.93 -37.68
N THR A 406 6.96 -10.53 -37.21
CA THR A 406 8.24 -10.63 -37.89
C THR A 406 9.31 -11.19 -36.96
N SER A 407 9.74 -12.40 -37.22
CA SER A 407 11.01 -12.95 -36.82
C SER A 407 12.14 -12.01 -37.29
N ARG A 408 12.71 -11.23 -36.40
CA ARG A 408 14.04 -10.63 -36.34
C ARG A 408 14.00 -9.30 -35.61
N MET A 409 14.74 -9.25 -34.50
CA MET A 409 15.10 -8.06 -33.72
C MET A 409 13.97 -7.04 -33.60
N SER A 410 13.25 -7.13 -32.50
CA SER A 410 12.22 -6.19 -32.12
C SER A 410 12.76 -4.78 -32.03
N GLN A 411 12.50 -3.96 -33.06
CA GLN A 411 12.47 -2.53 -32.85
C GLN A 411 11.29 -2.25 -31.92
N TRP A 412 11.59 -1.81 -30.72
CA TRP A 412 10.63 -1.31 -29.75
C TRP A 412 9.95 -0.06 -30.34
N LYS A 413 8.84 -0.23 -31.05
CA LYS A 413 8.00 0.88 -31.44
C LYS A 413 7.15 1.22 -30.23
N TYR A 414 7.37 2.40 -29.68
CA TYR A 414 6.56 2.98 -28.63
C TYR A 414 5.12 3.15 -29.16
N GLY A 415 4.16 2.45 -28.55
CA GLY A 415 2.73 2.52 -28.90
C GLY A 415 2.08 3.81 -28.41
N ASP A 416 0.79 3.93 -28.54
CA ASP A 416 0.02 5.16 -28.24
C ASP A 416 0.20 5.60 -26.77
N SER A 417 0.67 6.84 -26.61
CA SER A 417 0.79 7.53 -25.31
C SER A 417 -0.58 7.86 -24.68
N ASP A 418 -1.68 7.48 -25.33
CA ASP A 418 -3.01 7.95 -24.98
C ASP A 418 -3.52 7.41 -23.64
N LYS A 419 -3.04 6.26 -23.19
CA LYS A 419 -3.38 5.69 -21.88
C LYS A 419 -2.53 6.22 -20.74
N CYS A 420 -1.40 6.87 -21.02
CA CYS A 420 -0.54 7.50 -20.01
C CYS A 420 -1.05 8.91 -19.73
N GLY A 421 -1.72 9.13 -18.60
CA GLY A 421 -2.32 10.42 -18.23
C GLY A 421 -1.31 11.58 -18.30
N SER A 422 -0.09 11.35 -17.84
CA SER A 422 1.00 12.33 -17.87
C SER A 422 1.61 12.54 -19.25
N LYS A 423 1.38 11.64 -20.21
CA LYS A 423 2.03 11.58 -21.54
C LYS A 423 3.56 11.55 -21.49
N THR A 424 4.13 11.23 -20.33
CA THR A 424 5.57 11.17 -20.10
C THR A 424 5.99 9.76 -19.75
N VAL A 425 6.98 9.24 -20.49
CA VAL A 425 7.43 7.85 -20.38
C VAL A 425 8.91 7.79 -20.05
N ARG A 426 9.28 6.89 -19.14
CA ARG A 426 10.69 6.55 -18.83
C ARG A 426 10.85 5.04 -18.78
N HIS A 427 11.80 4.50 -19.53
CA HIS A 427 12.05 3.06 -19.65
C HIS A 427 10.76 2.25 -20.00
N ALA A 428 10.03 2.71 -21.01
CA ALA A 428 8.76 2.14 -21.46
C ALA A 428 7.65 2.05 -20.38
N ILE A 429 7.74 2.85 -19.32
CA ILE A 429 6.76 2.94 -18.25
C ILE A 429 6.29 4.39 -18.13
N CYS A 430 4.99 4.59 -18.01
CA CYS A 430 4.38 5.90 -17.76
C CYS A 430 4.87 6.48 -16.43
N LEU A 431 5.28 7.75 -16.41
CA LEU A 431 5.46 8.48 -15.17
C LEU A 431 4.08 8.88 -14.65
N LEU A 432 3.74 8.42 -13.46
CA LEU A 432 2.45 8.68 -12.84
C LEU A 432 2.43 10.09 -12.26
N GLY A 433 1.36 10.82 -12.51
CA GLY A 433 1.12 12.16 -12.01
C GLY A 433 -0.17 12.23 -11.20
N ILE A 434 -0.48 13.41 -10.66
CA ILE A 434 -1.65 13.63 -9.81
C ILE A 434 -2.97 13.28 -10.50
N GLU A 435 -3.02 13.33 -11.83
CA GLU A 435 -4.15 12.92 -12.65
C GLU A 435 -4.49 11.43 -12.51
N ASP A 436 -3.51 10.60 -12.16
CA ASP A 436 -3.70 9.15 -12.00
C ASP A 436 -4.18 8.78 -10.59
N PHE A 437 -4.10 9.71 -9.62
CA PHE A 437 -4.30 9.45 -8.20
C PHE A 437 -5.65 8.78 -7.88
N ARG A 438 -6.74 9.32 -8.41
CA ARG A 438 -8.08 8.78 -8.17
C ARG A 438 -8.22 7.32 -8.62
N THR A 439 -7.71 7.01 -9.81
CA THR A 439 -7.73 5.66 -10.37
C THR A 439 -6.87 4.71 -9.54
N LEU A 440 -5.66 5.16 -9.20
CA LEU A 440 -4.71 4.35 -8.43
C LEU A 440 -5.19 4.06 -7.01
N ALA A 441 -5.89 4.99 -6.38
CA ALA A 441 -6.45 4.81 -5.03
C ALA A 441 -7.43 3.63 -4.95
N ALA A 442 -8.12 3.30 -6.04
CA ALA A 442 -9.11 2.23 -6.13
C ALA A 442 -8.52 0.88 -6.61
N TYR A 443 -7.30 0.85 -7.17
CA TYR A 443 -6.74 -0.39 -7.70
C TYR A 443 -6.37 -1.40 -6.60
N PRO A 444 -6.46 -2.71 -6.90
CA PRO A 444 -6.12 -3.76 -5.95
C PRO A 444 -4.61 -3.88 -5.68
N ASN A 445 -3.77 -3.32 -6.54
CA ASN A 445 -2.32 -3.45 -6.46
C ASN A 445 -1.74 -2.84 -5.17
N LEU A 446 -0.65 -3.44 -4.67
CA LEU A 446 -0.02 -3.07 -3.41
C LEU A 446 0.93 -1.88 -3.56
N MET A 447 1.53 -1.71 -4.74
CA MET A 447 2.39 -0.58 -5.07
C MET A 447 2.26 -0.17 -6.52
N PHE A 448 2.66 1.08 -6.78
CA PHE A 448 2.71 1.68 -8.10
C PHE A 448 4.12 2.13 -8.47
N ASN A 449 4.46 2.00 -9.75
CA ASN A 449 5.69 2.45 -10.35
C ASN A 449 5.34 3.07 -11.72
N LYS A 450 5.82 4.23 -12.06
CA LYS A 450 6.95 4.97 -11.53
C LYS A 450 6.50 6.36 -11.10
N MET A 451 6.79 6.71 -9.83
CA MET A 451 6.54 8.05 -9.29
C MET A 451 7.87 8.74 -9.01
N ILE A 452 8.09 9.89 -9.63
CA ILE A 452 9.34 10.64 -9.53
C ILE A 452 9.06 12.01 -8.90
N PRO A 453 9.66 12.35 -7.74
CA PRO A 453 9.40 13.59 -7.01
C PRO A 453 9.65 14.86 -7.84
N SER A 454 10.70 14.86 -8.65
CA SER A 454 11.03 15.98 -9.56
C SER A 454 10.11 16.07 -10.78
N PHE A 455 9.23 15.08 -11.00
CA PHE A 455 8.21 15.12 -12.04
C PHE A 455 6.87 15.61 -11.49
N ASP A 456 6.32 14.96 -10.45
CA ASP A 456 5.09 15.36 -9.79
C ASP A 456 5.06 14.82 -8.36
N TYR A 457 5.20 15.71 -7.38
CA TYR A 457 5.14 15.32 -5.97
C TYR A 457 3.74 15.31 -5.39
N ALA A 458 2.78 15.98 -6.03
CA ALA A 458 1.40 16.03 -5.54
C ALA A 458 0.79 14.63 -5.44
N ILE A 459 1.10 13.73 -6.38
CA ILE A 459 0.62 12.34 -6.30
C ILE A 459 1.22 11.59 -5.11
N VAL A 460 2.50 11.83 -4.78
CA VAL A 460 3.16 11.22 -3.62
C VAL A 460 2.52 11.71 -2.32
N GLU A 461 2.31 13.03 -2.21
CA GLU A 461 1.71 13.65 -1.03
C GLU A 461 0.25 13.20 -0.83
N CYS A 462 -0.55 13.23 -1.89
CA CYS A 462 -1.95 12.79 -1.81
C CYS A 462 -2.08 11.29 -1.50
N SER A 463 -1.17 10.46 -2.01
CA SER A 463 -1.13 9.04 -1.64
C SER A 463 -0.76 8.86 -0.16
N ALA A 464 0.21 9.63 0.34
CA ALA A 464 0.60 9.56 1.74
C ALA A 464 -0.52 10.05 2.68
N GLU A 465 -1.21 11.14 2.36
CA GLU A 465 -2.36 11.61 3.12
C GLU A 465 -3.50 10.58 3.13
N LEU A 466 -3.79 9.97 1.98
CA LEU A 466 -4.81 8.92 1.89
C LEU A 466 -4.49 7.74 2.80
N LEU A 467 -3.23 7.26 2.78
CA LEU A 467 -2.83 6.15 3.65
C LEU A 467 -2.79 6.54 5.12
N HIS A 468 -2.42 7.79 5.45
CA HIS A 468 -2.57 8.32 6.80
C HIS A 468 -4.02 8.27 7.26
N ASN A 469 -4.95 8.76 6.43
CA ASN A 469 -6.37 8.76 6.75
C ASN A 469 -6.92 7.33 6.93
N ARG A 470 -6.52 6.39 6.07
CA ARG A 470 -6.89 4.97 6.20
C ARG A 470 -6.33 4.34 7.47
N THR A 471 -5.09 4.66 7.83
CA THR A 471 -4.40 4.07 8.98
C THR A 471 -4.92 4.64 10.30
N PHE A 472 -5.04 5.96 10.42
CA PHE A 472 -5.30 6.63 11.70
C PHE A 472 -6.74 7.10 11.87
N LEU A 473 -7.44 7.46 10.78
CA LEU A 473 -8.81 7.96 10.84
C LEU A 473 -9.85 6.90 10.47
N GLY A 474 -9.41 5.71 10.02
CA GLY A 474 -10.30 4.65 9.55
C GLY A 474 -11.13 5.10 8.35
N GLN A 475 -10.53 5.87 7.42
CA GLN A 475 -11.20 6.27 6.20
C GLN A 475 -11.42 5.04 5.31
N GLU A 476 -12.66 4.79 4.93
CA GLU A 476 -13.05 3.76 3.98
C GLU A 476 -13.51 4.45 2.69
N ASP A 477 -12.57 4.71 1.78
CA ASP A 477 -12.84 5.31 0.47
C ASP A 477 -13.14 4.25 -0.60
N HIS A 478 -12.73 3.01 -0.37
CA HIS A 478 -13.13 1.84 -1.13
C HIS A 478 -13.02 0.58 -0.26
N LYS A 479 -13.78 -0.45 -0.59
CA LYS A 479 -13.73 -1.74 0.09
C LYS A 479 -12.64 -2.62 -0.53
N LEU A 480 -11.78 -3.22 0.30
CA LEU A 480 -10.89 -4.28 -0.15
C LEU A 480 -11.69 -5.47 -0.68
N GLU A 481 -11.37 -5.91 -1.89
CA GLU A 481 -12.08 -6.99 -2.55
C GLU A 481 -11.49 -8.36 -2.17
N GLU A 482 -11.97 -8.93 -1.07
CA GLU A 482 -11.54 -10.24 -0.57
C GLU A 482 -11.59 -11.32 -1.65
N ASP A 483 -12.70 -11.38 -2.40
CA ASP A 483 -12.89 -12.36 -3.47
C ASP A 483 -11.85 -12.22 -4.59
N TYR A 484 -11.38 -11.01 -4.86
CA TYR A 484 -10.32 -10.80 -5.85
C TYR A 484 -9.04 -11.50 -5.42
N TYR A 485 -8.55 -11.20 -4.20
CA TYR A 485 -7.27 -11.72 -3.71
C TYR A 485 -7.32 -13.23 -3.47
N LYS A 486 -8.39 -13.74 -2.88
CA LYS A 486 -8.55 -15.18 -2.59
C LYS A 486 -8.72 -16.06 -3.83
N ASN A 487 -9.20 -15.47 -4.94
CA ASN A 487 -9.40 -16.19 -6.21
C ASN A 487 -8.29 -15.93 -7.24
N MET A 488 -7.20 -15.27 -6.86
CA MET A 488 -6.01 -15.20 -7.70
C MET A 488 -5.51 -16.62 -8.00
N ILE A 489 -5.11 -16.87 -9.26
CA ILE A 489 -4.78 -18.24 -9.70
C ILE A 489 -3.57 -18.84 -8.97
N ASN A 490 -2.60 -18.00 -8.60
CA ASN A 490 -1.46 -18.43 -7.76
C ASN A 490 -1.90 -18.79 -6.34
N VAL A 491 -2.90 -18.10 -5.78
CA VAL A 491 -3.47 -18.40 -4.46
C VAL A 491 -4.26 -19.71 -4.50
N LEU A 492 -5.11 -19.88 -5.53
CA LEU A 492 -5.88 -21.13 -5.72
C LEU A 492 -4.94 -22.31 -5.97
N TYR A 493 -3.89 -22.12 -6.76
CA TYR A 493 -2.88 -23.16 -6.97
C TYR A 493 -2.18 -23.54 -5.67
N HIS A 494 -1.65 -22.55 -4.95
CA HIS A 494 -0.97 -22.79 -3.67
C HIS A 494 -1.83 -23.59 -2.70
N LYS A 495 -3.11 -23.26 -2.62
CA LYS A 495 -4.06 -23.93 -1.73
C LYS A 495 -4.39 -25.36 -2.14
N ASN A 496 -4.44 -25.65 -3.45
CA ASN A 496 -5.08 -26.88 -3.93
C ASN A 496 -4.17 -27.78 -4.78
N HIS A 497 -2.94 -27.38 -5.12
CA HIS A 497 -2.08 -28.14 -6.06
C HIS A 497 -1.70 -29.57 -5.60
N LEU A 498 -1.87 -29.88 -4.31
CA LEU A 498 -1.66 -31.23 -3.77
C LEU A 498 -2.93 -32.11 -3.87
N ASP A 499 -4.10 -31.54 -4.19
CA ASP A 499 -5.31 -32.32 -4.46
C ASP A 499 -5.25 -32.88 -5.89
N PRO A 500 -5.27 -34.22 -6.07
CA PRO A 500 -5.20 -34.84 -7.40
C PRO A 500 -6.40 -34.50 -8.29
N ASN A 501 -7.49 -34.01 -7.72
CA ASN A 501 -8.68 -33.59 -8.48
C ASN A 501 -8.66 -32.12 -8.86
N PHE A 502 -7.70 -31.35 -8.37
CA PHE A 502 -7.59 -29.94 -8.69
C PHE A 502 -7.19 -29.72 -10.13
N LYS A 503 -7.96 -28.89 -10.83
CA LYS A 503 -7.64 -28.46 -12.20
C LYS A 503 -7.36 -26.98 -12.19
N LEU A 504 -6.15 -26.62 -12.61
CA LEU A 504 -5.74 -25.23 -12.72
C LEU A 504 -6.42 -24.56 -13.92
N GLU A 505 -7.24 -23.57 -13.64
CA GLU A 505 -7.85 -22.68 -14.65
C GLU A 505 -7.01 -21.42 -14.80
N CYS A 506 -6.28 -21.31 -15.92
CA CYS A 506 -5.42 -20.16 -16.21
C CYS A 506 -6.22 -18.94 -16.69
N THR A 507 -7.19 -18.50 -15.91
CA THR A 507 -7.96 -17.28 -16.16
C THR A 507 -7.72 -16.30 -15.01
N PRO A 508 -6.87 -15.28 -15.20
CA PRO A 508 -6.54 -14.34 -14.13
C PRO A 508 -7.77 -13.62 -13.56
N SER A 509 -7.79 -13.40 -12.24
CA SER A 509 -8.92 -12.75 -11.57
C SER A 509 -9.08 -11.28 -11.97
N TYR A 510 -8.02 -10.59 -12.38
CA TYR A 510 -8.12 -9.22 -12.87
C TYR A 510 -8.99 -9.09 -14.12
N THR A 511 -9.10 -10.10 -14.97
CA THR A 511 -10.01 -10.07 -16.14
C THR A 511 -11.46 -10.02 -15.72
N LYS A 512 -11.80 -10.66 -14.60
CA LYS A 512 -13.13 -10.59 -13.98
C LYS A 512 -13.35 -9.26 -13.26
N TRP A 513 -12.28 -8.66 -12.73
CA TRP A 513 -12.33 -7.37 -12.04
C TRP A 513 -12.44 -6.21 -13.04
N ALA A 514 -11.63 -6.20 -14.10
CA ALA A 514 -11.66 -5.16 -15.14
C ALA A 514 -12.97 -5.14 -15.95
N ALA A 515 -13.73 -6.24 -15.94
CA ALA A 515 -15.07 -6.30 -16.53
C ALA A 515 -16.16 -5.63 -15.67
N ARG A 516 -15.86 -5.26 -14.43
CA ARG A 516 -16.73 -4.45 -13.59
C ARG A 516 -16.37 -3.00 -13.87
N ASP A 517 -17.18 -2.30 -14.68
CA ASP A 517 -17.02 -0.88 -15.04
C ASP A 517 -16.51 0.01 -13.90
N TYR A 518 -15.20 -0.06 -13.60
CA TYR A 518 -14.55 1.03 -12.93
C TYR A 518 -14.32 2.11 -13.98
N PRO A 519 -14.82 3.32 -13.78
CA PRO A 519 -14.57 4.41 -14.71
C PRO A 519 -13.06 4.66 -14.78
N LEU A 520 -12.44 4.21 -15.85
CA LEU A 520 -11.10 4.60 -16.28
C LEU A 520 -11.10 6.08 -16.64
#